data_b773ed0a2c8f784848ecb02bb6919b09
#
_entry.id   b773ed0a2c8f784848ecb02bb6919b09
#
_cell.length_a   1.000
_cell.length_b   1.000
_cell.length_c   1.000
_cell.angle_alpha   90.00
_cell.angle_beta   90.00
_cell.angle_gamma   90.00
#
_symmetry.space_group_name_H-M   'P 1'
#
loop_
_entity.id
_entity.type
_entity.pdbx_description
1 polymer ?
#
loop_
_entity_poly.entity_id
_entity_poly.type
_entity_poly.pdbx_seq_one_letter_code
_entity_poly.pdbx_strand_id
1 'polypeptide(L)'
;LCIHLADIGYNAYVVKKFDDLPQRGMWGYAKAAWQAFLNRGKMEVTFKTDEEQITSQAAMVVLANATMYGTGVKINPEGKLDDDVFEVILVKEFSVMEILKIRFTSLPFNPNKIETFKTRELSITTKKRVHFQVDGEYMGKVSRIAAEIITDAIKIIVPATDNEPQ
;
A
#
# COMPACT_ATOMS: atom_id res chain seq x y z
N LEU A 1 1.88 4.75 -14.27
CA LEU A 1 1.36 5.76 -13.35
C LEU A 1 0.57 5.06 -12.25
N CYS A 2 0.81 5.39 -10.99
CA CYS A 2 0.03 4.99 -9.83
C CYS A 2 -0.71 6.23 -9.33
N ILE A 3 -2.02 6.12 -9.12
CA ILE A 3 -2.84 7.25 -8.65
C ILE A 3 -3.17 7.09 -7.17
N HIS A 4 -3.41 5.86 -6.76
CA HIS A 4 -3.99 5.52 -5.47
C HIS A 4 -2.97 4.89 -4.53
N LEU A 5 -2.64 3.63 -4.78
CA LEU A 5 -1.76 2.80 -3.94
C LEU A 5 -1.04 1.76 -4.78
N ALA A 6 0.25 1.58 -4.52
CA ALA A 6 1.01 0.43 -5.00
C ALA A 6 1.56 -0.35 -3.81
N ASP A 7 1.71 -1.66 -3.92
CA ASP A 7 2.35 -2.44 -2.86
C ASP A 7 3.11 -3.66 -3.36
N ILE A 8 4.03 -4.10 -2.52
CA ILE A 8 4.77 -5.36 -2.68
C ILE A 8 4.55 -6.27 -1.47
N GLY A 9 4.54 -7.56 -1.73
CA GLY A 9 4.44 -8.59 -0.71
C GLY A 9 3.03 -9.15 -0.56
N TYR A 10 2.51 -9.09 0.67
CA TYR A 10 1.29 -9.78 1.05
C TYR A 10 0.06 -9.39 0.23
N ASN A 11 -0.29 -8.09 0.16
CA ASN A 11 -1.52 -7.68 -0.54
C ASN A 11 -1.43 -7.92 -2.05
N ALA A 12 -0.28 -7.66 -2.68
CA ALA A 12 -0.07 -8.00 -4.08
C ALA A 12 -0.23 -9.51 -4.36
N TYR A 13 0.11 -10.37 -3.40
CA TYR A 13 -0.16 -11.80 -3.48
C TYR A 13 -1.66 -12.11 -3.32
N VAL A 14 -2.37 -11.39 -2.46
CA VAL A 14 -3.85 -11.51 -2.33
C VAL A 14 -4.54 -11.13 -3.63
N VAL A 15 -4.15 -10.00 -4.25
CA VAL A 15 -4.68 -9.56 -5.55
C VAL A 15 -4.47 -10.64 -6.60
N LYS A 16 -3.25 -11.16 -6.73
CA LYS A 16 -2.97 -12.29 -7.64
C LYS A 16 -3.88 -13.49 -7.39
N LYS A 17 -4.05 -13.88 -6.12
CA LYS A 17 -4.91 -15.03 -5.76
C LYS A 17 -6.37 -14.77 -6.05
N PHE A 18 -6.83 -13.53 -5.90
CA PHE A 18 -8.19 -13.14 -6.24
C PHE A 18 -8.43 -13.21 -7.75
N ASP A 19 -7.46 -12.76 -8.57
CA ASP A 19 -7.55 -12.84 -10.03
C ASP A 19 -7.60 -14.27 -10.54
N ASP A 20 -6.93 -15.21 -9.85
CA ASP A 20 -6.93 -16.64 -10.16
C ASP A 20 -8.27 -17.34 -9.80
N LEU A 21 -9.19 -16.69 -9.07
CA LEU A 21 -10.45 -17.31 -8.63
C LEU A 21 -11.54 -17.23 -9.70
N PRO A 22 -12.29 -18.33 -9.95
CA PRO A 22 -13.38 -18.34 -10.90
C PRO A 22 -14.61 -17.53 -10.41
N GLN A 23 -14.74 -17.31 -9.11
CA GLN A 23 -15.81 -16.51 -8.49
C GLN A 23 -15.25 -15.19 -7.96
N ARG A 24 -15.64 -14.09 -8.58
CA ARG A 24 -15.35 -12.73 -8.12
C ARG A 24 -16.39 -12.27 -7.11
N GLY A 25 -15.94 -11.62 -6.03
CA GLY A 25 -16.81 -11.07 -4.98
C GLY A 25 -16.13 -11.04 -3.62
N MET A 26 -16.76 -10.45 -2.62
CA MET A 26 -16.20 -10.26 -1.27
C MET A 26 -15.78 -11.60 -0.62
N TRP A 27 -16.51 -12.69 -0.83
CA TRP A 27 -16.17 -14.01 -0.33
C TRP A 27 -14.91 -14.59 -1.00
N GLY A 28 -14.74 -14.38 -2.30
CA GLY A 28 -13.52 -14.75 -3.02
C GLY A 28 -12.31 -13.99 -2.47
N TYR A 29 -12.45 -12.68 -2.27
CA TYR A 29 -11.40 -11.86 -1.68
C TYR A 29 -11.04 -12.31 -0.24
N ALA A 30 -12.03 -12.56 0.61
CA ALA A 30 -11.81 -13.05 1.97
C ALA A 30 -11.07 -14.40 2.00
N LYS A 31 -11.44 -15.33 1.10
CA LYS A 31 -10.76 -16.62 0.96
C LYS A 31 -9.31 -16.46 0.47
N ALA A 32 -9.08 -15.61 -0.52
CA ALA A 32 -7.72 -15.31 -1.03
C ALA A 32 -6.85 -14.67 0.06
N ALA A 33 -7.41 -13.70 0.79
CA ALA A 33 -6.74 -13.05 1.92
C ALA A 33 -6.39 -14.06 3.04
N TRP A 34 -7.31 -14.96 3.37
CA TRP A 34 -7.07 -16.01 4.37
C TRP A 34 -5.96 -16.97 3.94
N GLN A 35 -5.98 -17.44 2.69
CA GLN A 35 -4.93 -18.31 2.17
C GLN A 35 -3.56 -17.61 2.13
N ALA A 36 -3.53 -16.34 1.75
CA ALA A 36 -2.32 -15.54 1.79
C ALA A 36 -1.82 -15.33 3.22
N PHE A 37 -2.73 -15.13 4.18
CA PHE A 37 -2.42 -14.99 5.61
C PHE A 37 -1.73 -16.23 6.18
N LEU A 38 -2.09 -17.43 5.75
CA LEU A 38 -1.46 -18.68 6.18
C LEU A 38 -0.02 -18.83 5.62
N ASN A 39 0.27 -18.24 4.48
CA ASN A 39 1.56 -18.30 3.78
C ASN A 39 2.42 -17.04 3.98
N ARG A 40 2.39 -16.45 5.16
CA ARG A 40 3.13 -15.23 5.51
C ARG A 40 4.64 -15.42 5.42
N GLY A 41 5.26 -14.84 4.40
CA GLY A 41 6.71 -14.69 4.32
C GLY A 41 7.11 -13.25 4.63
N LYS A 42 8.22 -13.05 5.37
CA LYS A 42 8.88 -11.75 5.44
C LYS A 42 9.86 -11.64 4.28
N MET A 43 9.99 -10.46 3.71
CA MET A 43 10.97 -10.11 2.70
C MET A 43 11.96 -9.13 3.28
N GLU A 44 13.22 -9.27 2.92
CA GLU A 44 14.24 -8.27 3.17
C GLU A 44 14.12 -7.17 2.13
N VAL A 45 13.91 -5.95 2.58
CA VAL A 45 13.66 -4.76 1.76
C VAL A 45 14.70 -3.71 2.11
N THR A 46 15.35 -3.17 1.09
CA THR A 46 16.24 -2.02 1.21
C THR A 46 15.57 -0.82 0.55
N PHE A 47 15.37 0.23 1.33
CA PHE A 47 14.90 1.53 0.89
C PHE A 47 16.09 2.44 0.68
N LYS A 48 16.08 3.19 -0.41
CA LYS A 48 17.06 4.24 -0.70
C LYS A 48 16.30 5.50 -1.08
N THR A 49 16.49 6.55 -0.27
CA THR A 49 16.14 7.95 -0.58
C THR A 49 17.40 8.72 -0.90
N ASP A 50 17.29 10.03 -1.14
CA ASP A 50 18.47 10.90 -1.33
C ASP A 50 19.31 11.01 -0.07
N GLU A 51 18.71 10.88 1.11
CA GLU A 51 19.35 11.15 2.40
C GLU A 51 19.93 9.89 3.04
N GLU A 52 19.27 8.73 2.85
CA GLU A 52 19.63 7.52 3.58
C GLU A 52 19.30 6.21 2.84
N GLN A 53 19.93 5.15 3.32
CA GLN A 53 19.62 3.78 2.92
C GLN A 53 19.30 2.92 4.16
N ILE A 54 18.10 2.35 4.20
CA ILE A 54 17.64 1.54 5.32
C ILE A 54 17.28 0.15 4.81
N THR A 55 17.70 -0.88 5.54
CA THR A 55 17.29 -2.27 5.27
C THR A 55 16.44 -2.78 6.42
N SER A 56 15.29 -3.37 6.11
CA SER A 56 14.34 -3.89 7.09
C SER A 56 13.71 -5.20 6.62
N GLN A 57 13.06 -5.89 7.56
CA GLN A 57 12.21 -7.06 7.27
C GLN A 57 10.76 -6.63 7.23
N ALA A 58 10.07 -6.94 6.15
CA ALA A 58 8.67 -6.58 5.95
C ALA A 58 7.84 -7.75 5.44
N ALA A 59 6.60 -7.82 5.84
CA ALA A 59 5.59 -8.68 5.24
C ALA A 59 4.91 -8.00 4.03
N MET A 60 4.85 -6.64 4.06
CA MET A 60 4.29 -5.81 3.00
C MET A 60 4.91 -4.41 3.06
N VAL A 61 5.08 -3.79 1.91
CA VAL A 61 5.39 -2.36 1.78
C VAL A 61 4.33 -1.74 0.88
N VAL A 62 3.73 -0.64 1.34
CA VAL A 62 2.74 0.13 0.58
C VAL A 62 3.34 1.49 0.23
N LEU A 63 3.22 1.88 -1.01
CA LEU A 63 3.44 3.23 -1.51
C LEU A 63 2.06 3.86 -1.66
N ALA A 64 1.73 4.80 -0.79
CA ALA A 64 0.38 5.33 -0.65
C ALA A 64 0.32 6.81 -1.01
N ASN A 65 -0.46 7.16 -2.03
CA ASN A 65 -0.86 8.52 -2.32
C ASN A 65 -2.25 8.82 -1.75
N ALA A 66 -3.13 7.81 -1.71
CA ALA A 66 -4.48 7.91 -1.17
C ALA A 66 -4.59 7.31 0.24
N THR A 67 -5.72 7.59 0.91
CA THR A 67 -5.94 7.22 2.31
C THR A 67 -6.29 5.74 2.51
N MET A 68 -6.91 5.09 1.53
CA MET A 68 -7.45 3.75 1.71
C MET A 68 -7.43 2.90 0.45
N TYR A 69 -7.47 1.60 0.62
CA TYR A 69 -7.73 0.66 -0.48
C TYR A 69 -9.18 0.73 -0.97
N GLY A 70 -9.45 0.29 -2.20
CA GLY A 70 -10.80 0.17 -2.75
C GLY A 70 -11.76 -0.70 -1.93
N THR A 71 -11.23 -1.53 -1.04
CA THR A 71 -11.99 -2.33 -0.06
C THR A 71 -12.42 -1.53 1.18
N GLY A 72 -12.09 -0.24 1.28
CA GLY A 72 -12.40 0.63 2.42
C GLY A 72 -11.45 0.48 3.62
N VAL A 73 -10.35 -0.25 3.46
CA VAL A 73 -9.32 -0.38 4.49
C VAL A 73 -8.44 0.87 4.49
N LYS A 74 -8.51 1.67 5.56
CA LYS A 74 -7.72 2.89 5.74
C LYS A 74 -6.30 2.56 6.17
N ILE A 75 -5.41 2.35 5.21
CA ILE A 75 -4.01 2.05 5.47
C ILE A 75 -3.16 3.32 5.67
N ASN A 76 -3.61 4.44 5.12
CA ASN A 76 -2.94 5.73 5.14
C ASN A 76 -3.91 6.85 5.57
N PRO A 77 -4.30 6.94 6.86
CA PRO A 77 -5.33 7.86 7.30
C PRO A 77 -4.96 9.34 7.14
N GLU A 78 -3.66 9.66 7.03
CA GLU A 78 -3.14 11.03 6.88
C GLU A 78 -2.79 11.40 5.44
N GLY A 79 -2.97 10.48 4.48
CA GLY A 79 -2.63 10.69 3.07
C GLY A 79 -3.46 11.80 2.43
N LYS A 80 -2.84 12.54 1.53
CA LYS A 80 -3.45 13.59 0.72
C LYS A 80 -3.10 13.37 -0.73
N LEU A 81 -4.08 13.56 -1.61
CA LEU A 81 -3.88 13.38 -3.06
C LEU A 81 -3.29 14.63 -3.75
N ASP A 82 -3.30 15.75 -3.05
CA ASP A 82 -2.97 17.10 -3.56
C ASP A 82 -1.71 17.69 -2.92
N ASP A 83 -0.96 16.90 -2.15
CA ASP A 83 0.37 17.27 -1.68
C ASP A 83 1.47 16.69 -2.61
N ASP A 84 2.71 17.09 -2.39
CA ASP A 84 3.85 16.74 -3.23
C ASP A 84 4.71 15.62 -2.62
N VAL A 85 4.09 14.76 -1.81
CA VAL A 85 4.71 13.60 -1.18
C VAL A 85 3.79 12.38 -1.26
N PHE A 86 4.34 11.20 -1.06
CA PHE A 86 3.59 9.98 -0.80
C PHE A 86 4.11 9.30 0.48
N GLU A 87 3.24 8.56 1.14
CA GLU A 87 3.59 7.79 2.31
C GLU A 87 4.10 6.40 1.92
N VAL A 88 5.15 5.98 2.62
CA VAL A 88 5.68 4.62 2.58
C VAL A 88 5.32 3.92 3.88
N ILE A 89 4.50 2.88 3.79
CA ILE A 89 4.00 2.15 4.94
C ILE A 89 4.65 0.78 4.97
N LEU A 90 5.53 0.58 5.94
CA LEU A 90 6.26 -0.65 6.17
C LEU A 90 5.50 -1.52 7.17
N VAL A 91 4.86 -2.58 6.72
CA VAL A 91 4.20 -3.57 7.57
C VAL A 91 5.20 -4.68 7.89
N LYS A 92 5.81 -4.62 9.07
CA LYS A 92 6.80 -5.60 9.54
C LYS A 92 6.16 -6.93 9.89
N GLU A 93 4.96 -6.85 10.47
CA GLU A 93 4.22 -8.03 10.90
C GLU A 93 2.70 -7.80 10.84
N PHE A 94 2.00 -8.76 10.25
CA PHE A 94 0.54 -8.77 10.31
C PHE A 94 0.04 -9.21 11.67
N SER A 95 -0.86 -8.42 12.23
CA SER A 95 -1.58 -8.72 13.45
C SER A 95 -3.07 -8.59 13.20
N VAL A 96 -3.83 -9.59 13.60
CA VAL A 96 -5.30 -9.53 13.55
C VAL A 96 -5.83 -8.30 14.31
N MET A 97 -5.17 -7.95 15.42
CA MET A 97 -5.54 -6.76 16.21
C MET A 97 -5.33 -5.46 15.41
N GLU A 98 -4.24 -5.34 14.63
CA GLU A 98 -4.02 -4.15 13.80
C GLU A 98 -5.04 -4.08 12.65
N ILE A 99 -5.39 -5.22 12.05
CA ILE A 99 -6.45 -5.27 11.01
C ILE A 99 -7.80 -4.84 11.59
N LEU A 100 -8.15 -5.30 12.79
CA LEU A 100 -9.38 -4.90 13.48
C LEU A 100 -9.35 -3.41 13.84
N LYS A 101 -8.21 -2.88 14.30
CA LYS A 101 -8.06 -1.44 14.55
C LYS A 101 -8.34 -0.63 13.28
N ILE A 102 -7.72 -0.96 12.16
CA ILE A 102 -7.91 -0.29 10.86
C ILE A 102 -9.39 -0.28 10.46
N ARG A 103 -10.12 -1.35 10.75
CA ARG A 103 -11.52 -1.52 10.31
C ARG A 103 -12.53 -0.85 11.23
N PHE A 104 -12.28 -0.81 12.54
CA PHE A 104 -13.27 -0.45 13.54
C PHE A 104 -12.91 0.75 14.42
N THR A 105 -11.69 1.27 14.33
CA THR A 105 -11.22 2.36 15.18
C THR A 105 -10.38 3.36 14.40
N SER A 106 -10.16 4.53 14.99
CA SER A 106 -9.19 5.53 14.53
C SER A 106 -7.90 5.51 15.36
N LEU A 107 -7.65 4.43 16.09
CA LEU A 107 -6.44 4.31 16.91
C LEU A 107 -5.19 4.18 16.03
N PRO A 108 -4.07 4.78 16.43
CA PRO A 108 -2.82 4.69 15.70
C PRO A 108 -2.29 3.26 15.64
N PHE A 109 -1.52 2.96 14.61
CA PHE A 109 -0.83 1.69 14.46
C PHE A 109 0.21 1.49 15.57
N ASN A 110 0.48 0.23 15.87
CA ASN A 110 1.60 -0.10 16.75
C ASN A 110 2.92 0.14 15.97
N PRO A 111 3.78 1.10 16.40
CA PRO A 111 5.00 1.44 15.67
C PRO A 111 6.03 0.30 15.58
N ASN A 112 5.93 -0.70 16.47
CA ASN A 112 6.76 -1.91 16.38
C ASN A 112 6.34 -2.84 15.23
N LYS A 113 5.12 -2.67 14.69
CA LYS A 113 4.55 -3.52 13.64
C LYS A 113 4.39 -2.80 12.32
N ILE A 114 4.10 -1.50 12.37
CA ILE A 114 3.86 -0.67 11.19
C ILE A 114 4.63 0.64 11.36
N GLU A 115 5.51 0.93 10.42
CA GLU A 115 6.23 2.20 10.34
C GLU A 115 5.74 2.96 9.10
N THR A 116 5.67 4.28 9.20
CA THR A 116 5.29 5.15 8.09
C THR A 116 6.26 6.32 8.01
N PHE A 117 6.70 6.64 6.80
CA PHE A 117 7.45 7.85 6.51
C PHE A 117 6.98 8.45 5.18
N LYS A 118 7.26 9.74 4.96
CA LYS A 118 6.91 10.48 3.74
C LYS A 118 8.15 10.70 2.89
N THR A 119 7.97 10.68 1.58
CA THR A 119 9.05 10.97 0.63
C THR A 119 8.47 11.48 -0.69
N ARG A 120 9.33 12.13 -1.49
CA ARG A 120 9.03 12.52 -2.88
C ARG A 120 9.50 11.49 -3.88
N GLU A 121 10.57 10.77 -3.53
CA GLU A 121 11.12 9.71 -4.35
C GLU A 121 11.70 8.58 -3.50
N LEU A 122 11.73 7.40 -4.05
CA LEU A 122 12.19 6.20 -3.36
C LEU A 122 12.62 5.14 -4.35
N SER A 123 13.75 4.49 -4.07
CA SER A 123 14.11 3.22 -4.67
C SER A 123 13.98 2.09 -3.65
N ILE A 124 13.30 1.03 -4.05
CA ILE A 124 13.14 -0.19 -3.25
C ILE A 124 13.86 -1.33 -3.95
N THR A 125 14.67 -2.08 -3.20
CA THR A 125 15.24 -3.34 -3.66
C THR A 125 14.92 -4.47 -2.70
N THR A 126 14.68 -5.67 -3.25
CA THR A 126 14.41 -6.88 -2.47
C THR A 126 15.38 -7.98 -2.89
N LYS A 127 15.79 -8.81 -1.92
CA LYS A 127 16.72 -9.92 -2.17
C LYS A 127 16.17 -10.99 -3.13
N LYS A 128 14.85 -11.21 -3.10
CA LYS A 128 14.14 -12.13 -3.98
C LYS A 128 13.04 -11.37 -4.70
N ARG A 129 12.63 -11.84 -5.89
CA ARG A 129 11.47 -11.27 -6.58
C ARG A 129 10.21 -11.47 -5.75
N VAL A 130 9.47 -10.39 -5.50
CA VAL A 130 8.24 -10.33 -4.70
C VAL A 130 7.06 -9.92 -5.55
N HIS A 131 5.86 -10.29 -5.14
CA HIS A 131 4.62 -9.89 -5.81
C HIS A 131 4.44 -8.38 -5.72
N PHE A 132 3.97 -7.78 -6.80
CA PHE A 132 3.77 -6.34 -6.97
C PHE A 132 2.41 -6.07 -7.58
N GLN A 133 1.72 -5.05 -7.08
CA GLN A 133 0.48 -4.52 -7.63
C GLN A 133 0.50 -2.99 -7.67
N VAL A 134 -0.29 -2.41 -8.57
CA VAL A 134 -0.52 -0.97 -8.73
C VAL A 134 -2.02 -0.75 -8.91
N ASP A 135 -2.62 0.10 -8.10
CA ASP A 135 -4.04 0.48 -8.16
C ASP A 135 -5.02 -0.72 -8.24
N GLY A 136 -4.66 -1.85 -7.62
CA GLY A 136 -5.45 -3.08 -7.61
C GLY A 136 -5.12 -4.07 -8.72
N GLU A 137 -4.24 -3.72 -9.67
CA GLU A 137 -3.83 -4.58 -10.79
C GLU A 137 -2.53 -5.32 -10.47
N TYR A 138 -2.52 -6.64 -10.63
CA TYR A 138 -1.33 -7.46 -10.42
C TYR A 138 -0.30 -7.26 -11.54
N MET A 139 0.89 -6.78 -11.18
CA MET A 139 1.98 -6.44 -12.11
C MET A 139 3.08 -7.50 -12.19
N GLY A 140 2.86 -8.68 -11.62
CA GLY A 140 3.87 -9.74 -11.61
C GLY A 140 4.80 -9.71 -10.39
N LYS A 141 6.02 -10.20 -10.58
CA LYS A 141 7.05 -10.19 -9.54
C LYS A 141 8.21 -9.29 -9.91
N VAL A 142 8.64 -8.47 -8.97
CA VAL A 142 9.75 -7.52 -9.12
C VAL A 142 10.78 -7.69 -8.00
N SER A 143 12.00 -7.23 -8.22
CA SER A 143 13.04 -7.14 -7.18
C SER A 143 13.55 -5.71 -7.02
N ARG A 144 13.06 -4.79 -7.87
CA ARG A 144 13.45 -3.38 -7.83
C ARG A 144 12.27 -2.52 -8.27
N ILE A 145 12.02 -1.44 -7.55
CA ILE A 145 11.00 -0.44 -7.82
C ILE A 145 11.66 0.93 -7.64
N ALA A 146 11.35 1.85 -8.54
CA ALA A 146 11.59 3.27 -8.35
C ALA A 146 10.23 3.97 -8.37
N ALA A 147 10.00 4.88 -7.45
CA ALA A 147 8.78 5.68 -7.34
C ALA A 147 9.15 7.14 -7.11
N GLU A 148 8.43 8.03 -7.77
CA GLU A 148 8.52 9.48 -7.61
C GLU A 148 7.12 10.08 -7.66
N ILE A 149 6.89 11.18 -6.96
CA ILE A 149 5.64 11.94 -7.06
C ILE A 149 5.72 12.85 -8.29
N ILE A 150 4.66 12.86 -9.09
CA ILE A 150 4.50 13.78 -10.22
C ILE A 150 3.34 14.69 -9.88
N THR A 151 3.63 15.90 -9.47
CA THR A 151 2.60 16.91 -9.15
C THR A 151 1.80 17.29 -10.39
N ASP A 152 0.53 17.63 -10.19
CA ASP A 152 -0.39 18.06 -11.27
C ASP A 152 -0.54 17.05 -12.44
N ALA A 153 -0.19 15.79 -12.21
CA ALA A 153 -0.24 14.75 -13.25
C ALA A 153 -1.67 14.45 -13.74
N ILE A 154 -2.69 14.72 -12.92
CA ILE A 154 -4.09 14.43 -13.22
C ILE A 154 -4.97 15.60 -12.78
N LYS A 155 -5.94 15.95 -13.64
CA LYS A 155 -7.01 16.89 -13.29
C LYS A 155 -8.30 16.13 -13.01
N ILE A 156 -8.84 16.30 -11.80
CA ILE A 156 -10.09 15.66 -11.36
C ILE A 156 -11.18 16.73 -11.37
N ILE A 157 -12.31 16.44 -12.00
CA ILE A 157 -13.50 17.29 -11.95
C ILE A 157 -14.27 16.90 -10.70
N VAL A 158 -14.42 17.85 -9.77
CA VAL A 158 -15.22 17.70 -8.55
C VAL A 158 -16.46 18.58 -8.65
N PRO A 159 -17.62 18.19 -8.05
CA PRO A 159 -18.76 19.07 -7.93
C PRO A 159 -18.37 20.36 -7.18
N ALA A 160 -18.88 21.51 -7.63
CA ALA A 160 -18.72 22.75 -6.89
C ALA A 160 -19.33 22.57 -5.47
N THR A 161 -18.54 22.89 -4.45
CA THR A 161 -19.05 22.95 -3.09
C THR A 161 -19.80 24.25 -2.93
N ASP A 162 -21.05 24.23 -2.40
CA ASP A 162 -21.91 25.42 -2.19
C ASP A 162 -21.35 26.45 -1.18
N ASN A 163 -20.07 26.36 -0.83
CA ASN A 163 -19.40 27.19 0.20
C ASN A 163 -18.30 28.12 -0.33
N GLU A 164 -18.21 28.38 -1.63
CA GLU A 164 -17.37 29.51 -2.08
C GLU A 164 -18.19 30.81 -1.97
N PRO A 165 -17.76 31.79 -1.14
CA PRO A 165 -18.37 33.11 -1.14
C PRO A 165 -18.10 33.80 -2.49
N GLN A 166 -19.15 34.32 -3.12
CA GLN A 166 -19.12 35.13 -4.33
C GLN A 166 -18.32 36.43 -4.11
#